data_d317f7159ee60dda11b4484c8ca1205f
#
_entry.id   d317f7159ee60dda11b4484c8ca1205f
#
_cell.length_a   1.000
_cell.length_b   1.000
_cell.length_c   1.000
_cell.angle_alpha   90.00
_cell.angle_beta   90.00
_cell.angle_gamma   90.00
#
_symmetry.space_group_name_H-M   'P 1'
#
loop_
_entity.id
_entity.type
_entity.pdbx_description
1 polymer ?
#
loop_
_entity_poly.entity_id
_entity_poly.type
_entity_poly.pdbx_seq_one_letter_code
_entity_poly.pdbx_strand_id
1 'polypeptide(L)'
;MKKNKKSVPTEKKFWIISIAVGICLVVLSVCFFSNADKEKKEANLLDTVNYVKVQCSTYTHYNESSESKSLLRAIEGTRQVSKNIAAETENEKTLDDQLLKESAEQLWLTGIVVLDTDGTIVCEYSTNESLLPEIKECAEKEIVLDTAIYDEKVYAKRINHNDGAYIDMAACTRKDAPGVVVTYYYTSAEYATNYTLTIQSLLNGYRKDRDGTIIVADEGVIIASNNTGMIGQSTTGYEAIQKLKNHADSRHMMGLTINGVRYHGVMLKQSDHYIYAYVPDS
;
A
#
# COMPACT_ATOMS: atom_id res chain seq x y z
N MET A 1 -86.61 -0.91 -17.30
CA MET A 1 -85.70 0.09 -17.87
C MET A 1 -84.42 -0.62 -18.34
N LYS A 2 -84.22 -0.85 -19.67
CA LYS A 2 -83.00 -1.39 -20.26
C LYS A 2 -82.02 -0.22 -20.50
N LYS A 3 -80.87 -0.19 -19.78
CA LYS A 3 -79.79 0.75 -20.02
C LYS A 3 -79.13 0.42 -21.36
N ASN A 4 -79.31 1.26 -22.36
CA ASN A 4 -78.61 1.21 -23.64
C ASN A 4 -77.11 1.46 -23.40
N LYS A 5 -76.26 0.41 -23.46
CA LYS A 5 -74.85 0.50 -23.56
C LYS A 5 -74.50 1.10 -24.94
N LYS A 6 -74.22 2.38 -25.02
CA LYS A 6 -73.67 2.98 -26.21
C LYS A 6 -72.36 2.29 -26.56
N SER A 7 -72.28 1.49 -27.61
CA SER A 7 -71.08 0.89 -28.13
C SER A 7 -70.17 1.99 -28.67
N VAL A 8 -68.94 2.10 -28.14
CA VAL A 8 -67.94 3.02 -28.70
C VAL A 8 -67.65 2.64 -30.13
N PRO A 9 -67.65 3.58 -31.14
CA PRO A 9 -67.38 3.29 -32.54
C PRO A 9 -66.04 2.53 -32.69
N THR A 10 -65.99 1.58 -33.57
CA THR A 10 -64.82 0.64 -33.77
C THR A 10 -63.53 1.41 -34.07
N GLU A 11 -63.59 2.51 -34.79
CA GLU A 11 -62.44 3.36 -35.05
C GLU A 11 -61.85 4.02 -33.78
N LYS A 12 -62.67 4.50 -32.85
CA LYS A 12 -62.23 5.06 -31.59
C LYS A 12 -61.54 4.03 -30.71
N LYS A 13 -61.98 2.77 -30.72
CA LYS A 13 -61.34 1.68 -30.04
C LYS A 13 -59.97 1.33 -30.61
N PHE A 14 -59.86 1.37 -31.95
CA PHE A 14 -58.57 1.11 -32.61
C PHE A 14 -57.54 2.21 -32.26
N TRP A 15 -57.91 3.48 -32.27
CA TRP A 15 -57.05 4.56 -31.89
C TRP A 15 -56.61 4.48 -30.41
N ILE A 16 -57.50 4.14 -29.50
CA ILE A 16 -57.19 3.96 -28.09
C ILE A 16 -56.19 2.80 -27.89
N ILE A 17 -56.36 1.69 -28.58
CA ILE A 17 -55.45 0.56 -28.53
C ILE A 17 -54.08 0.93 -29.11
N SER A 18 -54.01 1.63 -30.24
CA SER A 18 -52.77 2.03 -30.86
C SER A 18 -51.97 3.03 -29.97
N ILE A 19 -52.65 3.95 -29.30
CA ILE A 19 -52.02 4.86 -28.35
C ILE A 19 -51.50 4.10 -27.11
N ALA A 20 -52.29 3.16 -26.59
CA ALA A 20 -51.86 2.32 -25.44
C ALA A 20 -50.66 1.45 -25.77
N VAL A 21 -50.63 0.83 -26.97
CA VAL A 21 -49.46 0.09 -27.45
C VAL A 21 -48.24 0.98 -27.62
N GLY A 22 -48.39 2.16 -28.17
CA GLY A 22 -47.32 3.14 -28.32
C GLY A 22 -46.72 3.56 -26.96
N ILE A 23 -47.57 3.85 -25.98
CA ILE A 23 -47.13 4.15 -24.60
C ILE A 23 -46.40 2.97 -23.97
N CYS A 24 -46.91 1.73 -24.10
CA CYS A 24 -46.26 0.54 -23.61
C CYS A 24 -44.85 0.34 -24.24
N LEU A 25 -44.71 0.55 -25.54
CA LEU A 25 -43.42 0.45 -26.22
C LEU A 25 -42.42 1.49 -25.74
N VAL A 26 -42.85 2.74 -25.54
CA VAL A 26 -42.02 3.79 -24.98
C VAL A 26 -41.56 3.42 -23.55
N VAL A 27 -42.48 3.01 -22.69
CA VAL A 27 -42.13 2.59 -21.31
C VAL A 27 -41.15 1.41 -21.31
N LEU A 28 -41.38 0.38 -22.12
CA LEU A 28 -40.47 -0.75 -22.26
C LEU A 28 -39.08 -0.31 -22.76
N SER A 29 -39.03 0.59 -23.74
CA SER A 29 -37.76 1.11 -24.23
C SER A 29 -36.99 1.88 -23.13
N VAL A 30 -37.68 2.77 -22.40
CA VAL A 30 -37.07 3.51 -21.29
C VAL A 30 -36.55 2.55 -20.22
N CYS A 31 -37.34 1.57 -19.84
CA CYS A 31 -36.90 0.54 -18.86
C CYS A 31 -35.70 -0.26 -19.36
N PHE A 32 -35.69 -0.63 -20.64
CA PHE A 32 -34.58 -1.39 -21.24
C PHE A 32 -33.30 -0.57 -21.27
N PHE A 33 -33.35 0.69 -21.71
CA PHE A 33 -32.17 1.57 -21.73
C PHE A 33 -31.68 1.90 -20.33
N SER A 34 -32.55 2.12 -19.35
CA SER A 34 -32.19 2.35 -17.96
C SER A 34 -31.45 1.14 -17.36
N ASN A 35 -31.95 -0.07 -17.60
CA ASN A 35 -31.30 -1.29 -17.10
C ASN A 35 -29.93 -1.53 -17.77
N ALA A 36 -29.85 -1.31 -19.10
CA ALA A 36 -28.59 -1.47 -19.82
C ALA A 36 -27.50 -0.44 -19.35
N ASP A 37 -27.91 0.79 -19.08
CA ASP A 37 -26.99 1.83 -18.54
C ASP A 37 -26.50 1.45 -17.13
N LYS A 38 -27.40 0.92 -16.29
CA LYS A 38 -27.08 0.43 -14.96
C LYS A 38 -26.07 -0.73 -15.02
N GLU A 39 -26.34 -1.77 -15.80
CA GLU A 39 -25.44 -2.91 -15.96
C GLU A 39 -24.05 -2.48 -16.45
N LYS A 40 -24.00 -1.51 -17.37
CA LYS A 40 -22.76 -0.95 -17.88
C LYS A 40 -21.96 -0.21 -16.79
N LYS A 41 -22.64 0.60 -15.96
CA LYS A 41 -22.01 1.31 -14.84
C LYS A 41 -21.47 0.33 -13.80
N GLU A 42 -22.25 -0.71 -13.46
CA GLU A 42 -21.82 -1.75 -12.54
C GLU A 42 -20.60 -2.51 -13.07
N ALA A 43 -20.62 -2.93 -14.34
CA ALA A 43 -19.50 -3.61 -14.99
C ALA A 43 -18.24 -2.72 -14.99
N ASN A 44 -18.35 -1.44 -15.36
CA ASN A 44 -17.23 -0.51 -15.35
C ASN A 44 -16.64 -0.33 -13.94
N LEU A 45 -17.50 -0.21 -12.92
CA LEU A 45 -17.03 -0.07 -11.54
C LEU A 45 -16.30 -1.33 -11.07
N LEU A 46 -16.85 -2.50 -11.37
CA LEU A 46 -16.24 -3.78 -11.00
C LEU A 46 -14.88 -3.97 -11.70
N ASP A 47 -14.78 -3.65 -12.98
CA ASP A 47 -13.52 -3.69 -13.73
C ASP A 47 -12.49 -2.74 -13.12
N THR A 48 -12.91 -1.53 -12.76
CA THR A 48 -12.05 -0.53 -12.10
C THR A 48 -11.53 -1.05 -10.76
N VAL A 49 -12.40 -1.64 -9.93
CA VAL A 49 -12.01 -2.18 -8.61
C VAL A 49 -11.07 -3.37 -8.76
N ASN A 50 -11.31 -4.24 -9.72
CA ASN A 50 -10.39 -5.35 -10.02
C ASN A 50 -9.02 -4.83 -10.50
N TYR A 51 -9.00 -3.79 -11.34
CA TYR A 51 -7.75 -3.14 -11.73
C TYR A 51 -7.01 -2.57 -10.50
N VAL A 52 -7.68 -1.80 -9.65
CA VAL A 52 -7.09 -1.26 -8.41
C VAL A 52 -6.56 -2.38 -7.52
N LYS A 53 -7.30 -3.49 -7.38
CA LYS A 53 -6.87 -4.67 -6.63
C LYS A 53 -5.54 -5.24 -7.17
N VAL A 54 -5.43 -5.41 -8.48
CA VAL A 54 -4.19 -5.90 -9.12
C VAL A 54 -3.06 -4.92 -8.90
N GLN A 55 -3.31 -3.62 -9.02
CA GLN A 55 -2.29 -2.60 -8.80
C GLN A 55 -1.82 -2.55 -7.33
N CYS A 56 -2.72 -2.67 -6.35
CA CYS A 56 -2.34 -2.78 -4.94
C CYS A 56 -1.41 -3.98 -4.71
N SER A 57 -1.70 -5.14 -5.31
CA SER A 57 -0.82 -6.31 -5.24
C SER A 57 0.55 -6.02 -5.87
N THR A 58 0.57 -5.39 -7.04
CA THR A 58 1.80 -5.01 -7.72
C THR A 58 2.62 -4.03 -6.88
N TYR A 59 1.97 -3.05 -6.25
CA TYR A 59 2.59 -2.10 -5.34
C TYR A 59 3.24 -2.80 -4.13
N THR A 60 2.52 -3.72 -3.49
CA THR A 60 3.04 -4.50 -2.35
C THR A 60 4.29 -5.28 -2.77
N HIS A 61 4.23 -6.03 -3.86
CA HIS A 61 5.38 -6.79 -4.36
C HIS A 61 6.55 -5.91 -4.79
N TYR A 62 6.28 -4.74 -5.36
CA TYR A 62 7.34 -3.79 -5.71
C TYR A 62 8.06 -3.28 -4.46
N ASN A 63 7.31 -2.91 -3.41
CA ASN A 63 7.89 -2.43 -2.16
C ASN A 63 8.69 -3.52 -1.44
N GLU A 64 8.14 -4.73 -1.33
CA GLU A 64 8.85 -5.89 -0.75
C GLU A 64 10.15 -6.20 -1.53
N SER A 65 10.09 -6.17 -2.85
CA SER A 65 11.27 -6.38 -3.70
C SER A 65 12.30 -5.25 -3.53
N SER A 66 11.86 -4.00 -3.40
CA SER A 66 12.73 -2.85 -3.19
C SER A 66 13.42 -2.91 -1.82
N GLU A 67 12.67 -3.26 -0.77
CA GLU A 67 13.21 -3.47 0.57
C GLU A 67 14.24 -4.60 0.57
N SER A 68 13.90 -5.75 -0.01
CA SER A 68 14.82 -6.89 -0.09
C SER A 68 16.13 -6.55 -0.80
N LYS A 69 16.08 -5.80 -1.90
CA LYS A 69 17.27 -5.33 -2.61
C LYS A 69 18.11 -4.38 -1.75
N SER A 70 17.47 -3.48 -1.01
CA SER A 70 18.15 -2.55 -0.13
C SER A 70 18.82 -3.26 1.06
N LEU A 71 18.14 -4.24 1.67
CA LEU A 71 18.70 -5.07 2.72
C LEU A 71 19.87 -5.94 2.22
N LEU A 72 19.78 -6.51 1.02
CA LEU A 72 20.91 -7.23 0.41
C LEU A 72 22.12 -6.31 0.21
N ARG A 73 21.90 -5.07 -0.24
CA ARG A 73 22.97 -4.07 -0.33
C ARG A 73 23.60 -3.78 1.04
N ALA A 74 22.80 -3.68 2.10
CA ALA A 74 23.30 -3.49 3.46
C ALA A 74 24.16 -4.68 3.90
N ILE A 75 23.73 -5.92 3.64
CA ILE A 75 24.48 -7.15 3.93
C ILE A 75 25.83 -7.15 3.24
N GLU A 76 25.85 -6.88 1.93
CA GLU A 76 27.11 -6.86 1.17
C GLU A 76 28.04 -5.73 1.63
N GLY A 77 27.49 -4.56 1.95
CA GLY A 77 28.24 -3.45 2.53
C GLY A 77 28.89 -3.82 3.86
N THR A 78 28.14 -4.48 4.76
CA THR A 78 28.66 -4.93 6.07
C THR A 78 29.79 -5.95 5.92
N ARG A 79 29.62 -6.94 5.05
CA ARG A 79 30.66 -7.94 4.74
C ARG A 79 31.93 -7.30 4.16
N GLN A 80 31.75 -6.29 3.31
CA GLN A 80 32.89 -5.59 2.72
C GLN A 80 33.63 -4.73 3.77
N VAL A 81 32.90 -4.05 4.66
CA VAL A 81 33.53 -3.32 5.81
C VAL A 81 34.33 -4.28 6.67
N SER A 82 33.75 -5.44 7.07
CA SER A 82 34.47 -6.44 7.86
C SER A 82 35.76 -6.92 7.18
N LYS A 83 35.75 -7.12 5.89
CA LYS A 83 36.96 -7.46 5.10
C LYS A 83 37.96 -6.32 5.04
N ASN A 84 37.49 -5.09 4.85
CA ASN A 84 38.35 -3.91 4.79
C ASN A 84 39.07 -3.71 6.12
N ILE A 85 38.33 -3.81 7.24
CA ILE A 85 38.93 -3.74 8.59
C ILE A 85 40.05 -4.78 8.74
N ALA A 86 39.78 -6.04 8.39
CA ALA A 86 40.75 -7.11 8.51
C ALA A 86 42.01 -6.83 7.66
N ALA A 87 41.84 -6.44 6.39
CA ALA A 87 42.96 -6.15 5.50
C ALA A 87 43.82 -4.97 5.99
N GLU A 88 43.20 -3.92 6.55
CA GLU A 88 43.91 -2.75 7.07
C GLU A 88 44.60 -3.08 8.40
N THR A 89 43.99 -3.91 9.25
CA THR A 89 44.59 -4.38 10.51
C THR A 89 45.79 -5.29 10.26
N GLU A 90 45.73 -6.16 9.25
CA GLU A 90 46.88 -6.96 8.79
C GLU A 90 48.05 -6.08 8.30
N ASN A 91 47.77 -4.87 7.80
CA ASN A 91 48.78 -3.87 7.43
C ASN A 91 49.20 -2.96 8.60
N GLU A 92 48.99 -3.39 9.83
CA GLU A 92 49.38 -2.68 11.08
C GLU A 92 48.65 -1.35 11.29
N LYS A 93 47.54 -1.07 10.57
CA LYS A 93 46.70 0.07 10.85
C LYS A 93 45.81 -0.20 12.07
N THR A 94 45.60 0.83 12.87
CA THR A 94 44.72 0.76 14.02
C THR A 94 43.25 0.91 13.55
N LEU A 95 42.35 0.12 14.16
CA LEU A 95 40.91 0.33 14.01
C LEU A 95 40.53 1.62 14.74
N ASP A 96 40.21 2.67 13.99
CA ASP A 96 39.84 3.99 14.49
C ASP A 96 38.71 4.61 13.65
N ASP A 97 38.20 5.75 14.10
CA ASP A 97 37.12 6.48 13.41
C ASP A 97 37.48 6.87 11.98
N GLN A 98 38.76 7.12 11.68
CA GLN A 98 39.22 7.49 10.36
C GLN A 98 39.10 6.32 9.38
N LEU A 99 39.48 5.11 9.80
CA LEU A 99 39.33 3.90 8.98
C LEU A 99 37.86 3.60 8.71
N LEU A 100 36.98 3.76 9.72
CA LEU A 100 35.54 3.58 9.54
C LEU A 100 34.96 4.64 8.60
N LYS A 101 35.40 5.89 8.73
CA LYS A 101 35.00 6.96 7.83
C LYS A 101 35.35 6.66 6.36
N GLU A 102 36.60 6.27 6.10
CA GLU A 102 37.06 5.91 4.75
C GLU A 102 36.22 4.76 4.17
N SER A 103 35.95 3.73 4.96
CA SER A 103 35.10 2.60 4.57
C SER A 103 33.66 3.02 4.31
N ALA A 104 33.10 3.91 5.14
CA ALA A 104 31.74 4.41 4.96
C ALA A 104 31.62 5.27 3.69
N GLU A 105 32.56 6.14 3.42
CA GLU A 105 32.58 6.98 2.21
C GLU A 105 32.69 6.13 0.94
N GLN A 106 33.55 5.11 0.93
CA GLN A 106 33.70 4.19 -0.22
C GLN A 106 32.44 3.41 -0.54
N LEU A 107 31.69 3.01 0.48
CA LEU A 107 30.51 2.15 0.35
C LEU A 107 29.19 2.93 0.42
N TRP A 108 29.26 4.26 0.53
CA TRP A 108 28.08 5.14 0.65
C TRP A 108 27.19 4.80 1.85
N LEU A 109 27.83 4.36 2.95
CA LEU A 109 27.16 4.07 4.20
C LEU A 109 26.87 5.35 4.99
N THR A 110 25.75 5.35 5.73
CA THR A 110 25.47 6.42 6.70
C THR A 110 26.33 6.26 7.95
N GLY A 111 26.60 5.03 8.37
CA GLY A 111 27.47 4.79 9.50
C GLY A 111 27.86 3.32 9.68
N ILE A 112 28.82 3.14 10.59
CA ILE A 112 29.40 1.85 10.98
C ILE A 112 29.56 1.86 12.50
N VAL A 113 29.18 0.74 13.14
CA VAL A 113 29.44 0.48 14.57
C VAL A 113 30.15 -0.86 14.68
N VAL A 114 31.26 -0.89 15.39
CA VAL A 114 32.04 -2.10 15.64
C VAL A 114 31.96 -2.45 17.12
N LEU A 115 31.55 -3.67 17.42
CA LEU A 115 31.38 -4.19 18.76
C LEU A 115 32.33 -5.38 19.00
N ASP A 116 32.67 -5.63 20.26
CA ASP A 116 33.24 -6.90 20.70
C ASP A 116 32.14 -7.96 20.94
N THR A 117 32.52 -9.09 21.49
CA THR A 117 31.60 -10.24 21.71
C THR A 117 30.58 -10.03 22.80
N ASP A 118 30.79 -9.10 23.74
CA ASP A 118 29.88 -8.75 24.82
C ASP A 118 29.01 -7.53 24.48
N GLY A 119 29.15 -6.99 23.27
CA GLY A 119 28.37 -5.88 22.81
C GLY A 119 28.93 -4.51 23.17
N THR A 120 30.14 -4.46 23.73
CA THR A 120 30.83 -3.18 23.99
C THR A 120 31.30 -2.57 22.68
N ILE A 121 31.03 -1.28 22.50
CA ILE A 121 31.41 -0.54 21.29
C ILE A 121 32.94 -0.33 21.30
N VAL A 122 33.61 -0.84 20.29
CA VAL A 122 35.04 -0.70 20.07
C VAL A 122 35.34 0.58 19.31
N CYS A 123 34.58 0.86 18.26
CA CYS A 123 34.73 2.02 17.40
C CYS A 123 33.42 2.31 16.64
N GLU A 124 33.15 3.57 16.33
CA GLU A 124 31.95 3.94 15.59
C GLU A 124 32.17 5.17 14.70
N TYR A 125 31.44 5.23 13.62
CA TYR A 125 31.38 6.40 12.72
C TYR A 125 29.97 6.60 12.18
N SER A 126 29.52 7.84 12.11
CA SER A 126 28.26 8.20 11.49
C SER A 126 28.33 9.57 10.83
N THR A 127 27.73 9.69 9.64
CA THR A 127 27.46 10.98 9.01
C THR A 127 26.22 11.67 9.62
N ASN A 128 25.43 10.93 10.41
CA ASN A 128 24.26 11.43 11.13
C ASN A 128 24.23 10.87 12.56
N GLU A 129 24.87 11.58 13.47
CA GLU A 129 24.99 11.16 14.88
C GLU A 129 23.65 11.00 15.60
N SER A 130 22.58 11.64 15.13
CA SER A 130 21.26 11.53 15.75
C SER A 130 20.66 10.11 15.64
N LEU A 131 21.14 9.28 14.72
CA LEU A 131 20.71 7.91 14.52
C LEU A 131 21.46 6.90 15.40
N LEU A 132 22.63 7.26 15.91
CA LEU A 132 23.50 6.35 16.69
C LEU A 132 22.80 5.71 17.88
N PRO A 133 22.01 6.42 18.70
CA PRO A 133 21.34 5.80 19.85
C PRO A 133 20.43 4.63 19.45
N GLU A 134 19.65 4.79 18.38
CA GLU A 134 18.74 3.74 17.87
C GLU A 134 19.52 2.56 17.28
N ILE A 135 20.60 2.84 16.56
CA ILE A 135 21.47 1.79 15.99
C ILE A 135 22.15 1.01 17.10
N LYS A 136 22.67 1.66 18.14
CA LYS A 136 23.29 1.02 19.30
C LYS A 136 22.31 0.11 20.02
N GLU A 137 21.09 0.58 20.31
CA GLU A 137 20.03 -0.23 20.90
C GLU A 137 19.71 -1.49 20.08
N CYS A 138 19.74 -1.37 18.75
CA CYS A 138 19.56 -2.51 17.88
C CYS A 138 20.78 -3.43 17.82
N ALA A 139 21.99 -2.87 17.87
CA ALA A 139 23.26 -3.60 17.78
C ALA A 139 23.55 -4.46 19.03
N GLU A 140 23.12 -4.01 20.21
CA GLU A 140 23.26 -4.71 21.49
C GLU A 140 22.32 -5.91 21.66
N LYS A 141 21.37 -6.12 20.73
CA LYS A 141 20.43 -7.25 20.81
C LYS A 141 21.14 -8.59 20.61
N GLU A 142 20.77 -9.59 21.41
CA GLU A 142 21.32 -10.94 21.37
C GLU A 142 21.38 -11.51 19.93
N ILE A 143 20.32 -11.33 19.15
CA ILE A 143 20.26 -11.81 17.76
C ILE A 143 21.33 -11.17 16.84
N VAL A 144 21.78 -9.95 17.14
CA VAL A 144 22.85 -9.28 16.42
C VAL A 144 24.20 -9.78 16.92
N LEU A 145 24.38 -9.89 18.23
CA LEU A 145 25.60 -10.40 18.85
C LEU A 145 25.88 -11.87 18.50
N ASP A 146 24.82 -12.65 18.24
CA ASP A 146 24.93 -14.02 17.72
C ASP A 146 25.73 -14.12 16.43
N THR A 147 25.79 -13.04 15.63
CA THR A 147 26.59 -13.02 14.40
C THR A 147 28.10 -13.09 14.67
N ALA A 148 28.55 -12.73 15.88
CA ALA A 148 29.96 -12.89 16.31
C ALA A 148 30.39 -14.34 16.41
N ILE A 149 29.45 -15.25 16.70
CA ILE A 149 29.72 -16.67 16.97
C ILE A 149 29.80 -17.49 15.69
N TYR A 150 29.08 -17.07 14.66
CA TYR A 150 28.90 -17.83 13.41
C TYR A 150 29.31 -16.99 12.19
N ASP A 151 30.42 -17.32 11.58
CA ASP A 151 31.00 -16.62 10.43
C ASP A 151 30.06 -16.47 9.23
N GLU A 152 29.11 -17.38 9.08
CA GLU A 152 28.17 -17.39 7.95
C GLU A 152 26.88 -16.60 8.24
N LYS A 153 26.59 -16.32 9.52
CA LYS A 153 25.38 -15.56 9.89
C LYS A 153 25.52 -14.10 9.55
N VAL A 154 24.44 -13.56 9.03
CA VAL A 154 24.26 -12.13 8.82
C VAL A 154 22.86 -11.78 9.32
N TYR A 155 22.78 -10.72 10.08
CA TYR A 155 21.50 -10.13 10.46
C TYR A 155 21.23 -8.91 9.56
N ALA A 156 19.99 -8.74 9.12
CA ALA A 156 19.58 -7.53 8.40
C ALA A 156 18.15 -7.16 8.78
N LYS A 157 17.89 -5.86 8.94
CA LYS A 157 16.58 -5.35 9.31
C LYS A 157 16.38 -3.94 8.77
N ARG A 158 15.13 -3.64 8.32
CA ARG A 158 14.64 -2.28 8.13
C ARG A 158 14.00 -1.76 9.41
N ILE A 159 14.33 -0.53 9.78
CA ILE A 159 13.72 0.22 10.86
C ILE A 159 12.94 1.36 10.20
N ASN A 160 11.61 1.33 10.29
CA ASN A 160 10.75 2.34 9.70
C ASN A 160 10.45 3.45 10.73
N HIS A 161 10.56 4.71 10.29
CA HIS A 161 10.20 5.87 11.09
C HIS A 161 8.79 6.37 10.72
N ASN A 162 8.12 7.01 11.67
CA ASN A 162 6.74 7.49 11.50
C ASN A 162 6.57 8.56 10.41
N ASP A 163 7.64 9.26 10.07
CA ASP A 163 7.69 10.29 9.01
C ASP A 163 7.88 9.71 7.60
N GLY A 164 8.06 8.37 7.51
CA GLY A 164 8.32 7.67 6.25
C GLY A 164 9.80 7.49 5.91
N ALA A 165 10.72 8.04 6.72
CA ALA A 165 12.13 7.69 6.63
C ALA A 165 12.38 6.25 7.07
N TYR A 166 13.50 5.67 6.70
CA TYR A 166 13.87 4.33 7.18
C TYR A 166 15.39 4.15 7.23
N ILE A 167 15.80 3.18 8.04
CA ILE A 167 17.19 2.72 8.16
C ILE A 167 17.25 1.26 7.74
N ASP A 168 18.07 0.94 6.75
CA ASP A 168 18.44 -0.44 6.41
C ASP A 168 19.77 -0.76 7.10
N MET A 169 19.72 -1.64 8.08
CA MET A 169 20.83 -2.04 8.92
C MET A 169 21.19 -3.50 8.65
N ALA A 170 22.49 -3.82 8.69
CA ALA A 170 22.97 -5.18 8.66
C ALA A 170 24.16 -5.37 9.63
N ALA A 171 24.33 -6.61 10.08
CA ALA A 171 25.41 -7.01 10.97
C ALA A 171 26.02 -8.33 10.54
N CYS A 172 27.34 -8.46 10.68
CA CYS A 172 28.07 -9.71 10.46
C CYS A 172 29.26 -9.81 11.41
N THR A 173 29.90 -10.98 11.46
CA THR A 173 31.12 -11.18 12.24
C THR A 173 32.27 -10.29 11.77
N ARG A 174 33.11 -9.84 12.68
CA ARG A 174 34.43 -9.22 12.39
C ARG A 174 35.38 -10.29 11.86
N LYS A 175 36.27 -9.87 10.95
CA LYS A 175 37.29 -10.75 10.37
C LYS A 175 38.69 -10.51 10.98
N ASP A 176 38.89 -9.38 11.64
CA ASP A 176 40.15 -9.01 12.31
C ASP A 176 40.26 -9.50 13.76
N ALA A 177 39.12 -9.55 14.47
CA ALA A 177 39.02 -9.92 15.85
C ALA A 177 37.64 -10.50 16.18
N PRO A 178 37.40 -11.21 17.28
CA PRO A 178 36.07 -11.60 17.72
C PRO A 178 35.19 -10.39 17.96
N GLY A 179 33.94 -10.42 17.42
CA GLY A 179 32.98 -9.33 17.55
C GLY A 179 32.10 -9.16 16.33
N VAL A 180 31.42 -8.04 16.26
CA VAL A 180 30.40 -7.74 15.24
C VAL A 180 30.70 -6.41 14.55
N VAL A 181 30.51 -6.38 13.24
CA VAL A 181 30.42 -5.15 12.44
C VAL A 181 28.95 -4.91 12.11
N VAL A 182 28.47 -3.72 12.43
CA VAL A 182 27.14 -3.24 12.08
C VAL A 182 27.28 -2.08 11.10
N THR A 183 26.57 -2.11 9.99
CA THR A 183 26.49 -0.99 9.06
C THR A 183 25.06 -0.60 8.79
N TYR A 184 24.84 0.65 8.38
CA TYR A 184 23.50 1.11 8.06
C TYR A 184 23.48 2.20 7.00
N TYR A 185 22.34 2.21 6.27
CA TYR A 185 21.95 3.24 5.32
C TYR A 185 20.70 3.94 5.84
N TYR A 186 20.73 5.24 5.91
CA TYR A 186 19.54 6.05 6.20
C TYR A 186 18.96 6.58 4.90
N THR A 187 17.66 6.42 4.75
CA THR A 187 16.89 7.01 3.65
C THR A 187 15.89 8.00 4.23
N SER A 188 16.03 9.27 3.86
CA SER A 188 15.11 10.32 4.33
C SER A 188 13.70 10.12 3.79
N ALA A 189 12.70 10.64 4.52
CA ALA A 189 11.30 10.61 4.13
C ALA A 189 11.06 11.21 2.74
N GLU A 190 11.71 12.31 2.43
CA GLU A 190 11.63 12.97 1.11
C GLU A 190 12.12 12.05 0.00
N TYR A 191 13.28 11.40 0.19
CA TYR A 191 13.83 10.48 -0.79
C TYR A 191 12.95 9.22 -0.94
N ALA A 192 12.50 8.66 0.18
CA ALA A 192 11.60 7.49 0.19
C ALA A 192 10.30 7.79 -0.56
N THR A 193 9.70 8.95 -0.34
CA THR A 193 8.44 9.37 -0.98
C THR A 193 8.60 9.53 -2.49
N ASN A 194 9.71 10.09 -2.95
CA ASN A 194 9.98 10.31 -4.39
C ASN A 194 10.15 8.99 -5.17
N TYR A 195 10.58 7.92 -4.53
CA TYR A 195 10.83 6.64 -5.17
C TYR A 195 9.80 5.57 -4.87
N THR A 196 8.81 5.86 -4.00
CA THR A 196 7.77 4.91 -3.63
C THR A 196 6.50 5.20 -4.42
N LEU A 197 6.04 4.22 -5.20
CA LEU A 197 4.70 4.27 -5.77
C LEU A 197 3.69 4.27 -4.62
N THR A 198 2.85 5.30 -4.56
CA THR A 198 1.78 5.35 -3.56
C THR A 198 0.47 4.84 -4.16
N ILE A 199 -0.34 4.14 -3.37
CA ILE A 199 -1.66 3.64 -3.81
C ILE A 199 -2.54 4.81 -4.25
N GLN A 200 -2.38 6.00 -3.66
CA GLN A 200 -3.11 7.20 -4.06
C GLN A 200 -2.84 7.57 -5.53
N SER A 201 -1.61 7.41 -6.04
CA SER A 201 -1.30 7.75 -7.43
C SER A 201 -2.09 6.89 -8.43
N LEU A 202 -2.47 5.68 -8.05
CA LEU A 202 -3.29 4.79 -8.86
C LEU A 202 -4.72 5.35 -9.08
N LEU A 203 -5.20 6.16 -8.14
CA LEU A 203 -6.57 6.70 -8.15
C LEU A 203 -6.67 8.10 -8.78
N ASN A 204 -5.55 8.74 -9.10
CA ASN A 204 -5.53 10.13 -9.61
C ASN A 204 -6.27 10.31 -10.96
N GLY A 205 -6.46 9.23 -11.74
CA GLY A 205 -7.19 9.25 -13.01
C GLY A 205 -8.69 9.05 -12.87
N TYR A 206 -9.19 8.63 -11.71
CA TYR A 206 -10.61 8.32 -11.51
C TYR A 206 -11.38 9.52 -10.97
N ARG A 207 -12.53 9.80 -11.59
CA ARG A 207 -13.39 10.95 -11.25
C ARG A 207 -14.64 10.47 -10.51
N LYS A 208 -14.86 10.98 -9.31
CA LYS A 208 -16.00 10.64 -8.45
C LYS A 208 -17.35 10.73 -9.17
N ASP A 209 -17.54 11.75 -9.99
CA ASP A 209 -18.81 12.02 -10.69
C ASP A 209 -19.11 10.98 -11.78
N ARG A 210 -18.06 10.37 -12.35
CA ARG A 210 -18.17 9.43 -13.47
C ARG A 210 -17.94 7.99 -13.04
N ASP A 211 -16.92 7.78 -12.23
CA ASP A 211 -16.40 6.44 -11.93
C ASP A 211 -16.86 5.93 -10.54
N GLY A 212 -17.68 6.72 -9.84
CA GLY A 212 -18.09 6.44 -8.47
C GLY A 212 -17.00 6.77 -7.44
N THR A 213 -17.27 6.47 -6.17
CA THR A 213 -16.29 6.64 -5.10
C THR A 213 -15.50 5.35 -4.92
N ILE A 214 -14.17 5.45 -5.02
CA ILE A 214 -13.23 4.34 -4.84
C ILE A 214 -12.35 4.65 -3.61
N ILE A 215 -12.20 3.68 -2.74
CA ILE A 215 -11.49 3.82 -1.47
C ILE A 215 -10.60 2.61 -1.28
N VAL A 216 -9.35 2.85 -0.89
CA VAL A 216 -8.44 1.81 -0.38
C VAL A 216 -8.18 2.12 1.09
N ALA A 217 -8.37 1.13 1.94
CA ALA A 217 -8.16 1.25 3.38
C ALA A 217 -7.22 0.16 3.88
N ASP A 218 -6.43 0.52 4.87
CA ASP A 218 -5.54 -0.36 5.60
C ASP A 218 -5.79 -0.19 7.11
N GLU A 219 -5.85 -1.29 7.87
CA GLU A 219 -6.12 -1.30 9.32
C GLU A 219 -7.29 -0.39 9.78
N GLY A 220 -8.27 -0.16 8.91
CA GLY A 220 -9.43 0.69 9.21
C GLY A 220 -9.24 2.19 8.95
N VAL A 221 -8.10 2.59 8.40
CA VAL A 221 -7.80 3.96 7.95
C VAL A 221 -7.85 4.02 6.41
N ILE A 222 -8.43 5.07 5.86
CA ILE A 222 -8.47 5.31 4.41
C ILE A 222 -7.11 5.85 3.97
N ILE A 223 -6.36 5.05 3.21
CA ILE A 223 -5.01 5.39 2.74
C ILE A 223 -5.02 6.02 1.34
N ALA A 224 -6.06 5.73 0.54
CA ALA A 224 -6.23 6.31 -0.78
C ALA A 224 -7.70 6.41 -1.16
N SER A 225 -8.06 7.46 -1.90
CA SER A 225 -9.40 7.62 -2.48
C SER A 225 -9.39 8.64 -3.63
N ASN A 226 -10.26 8.43 -4.65
CA ASN A 226 -10.55 9.46 -5.64
C ASN A 226 -11.40 10.61 -5.08
N ASN A 227 -11.90 10.48 -3.84
CA ASN A 227 -12.41 11.55 -3.01
C ASN A 227 -11.36 11.89 -1.93
N THR A 228 -10.45 12.78 -2.25
CA THR A 228 -9.26 13.09 -1.41
C THR A 228 -9.60 13.55 0.00
N GLY A 229 -10.79 14.14 0.22
CA GLY A 229 -11.25 14.52 1.56
C GLY A 229 -11.50 13.36 2.52
N MET A 230 -11.45 12.11 2.04
CA MET A 230 -11.61 10.92 2.87
C MET A 230 -10.27 10.36 3.37
N ILE A 231 -9.16 10.75 2.77
CA ILE A 231 -7.82 10.21 3.08
C ILE A 231 -7.43 10.56 4.53
N GLY A 232 -6.89 9.60 5.24
CA GLY A 232 -6.50 9.71 6.65
C GLY A 232 -7.66 9.54 7.64
N GLN A 233 -8.91 9.42 7.16
CA GLN A 233 -10.07 9.24 8.02
C GLN A 233 -10.34 7.75 8.32
N SER A 234 -11.01 7.51 9.47
CA SER A 234 -11.43 6.16 9.82
C SER A 234 -12.58 5.68 8.93
N THR A 235 -12.50 4.42 8.50
CA THR A 235 -13.58 3.76 7.74
C THR A 235 -14.90 3.71 8.52
N THR A 236 -14.87 3.78 9.87
CA THR A 236 -16.06 3.72 10.72
C THR A 236 -16.98 4.92 10.53
N GLY A 237 -16.47 6.07 10.10
CA GLY A 237 -17.23 7.29 9.85
C GLY A 237 -18.11 7.24 8.59
N TYR A 238 -18.01 6.19 7.77
CA TYR A 238 -18.69 6.11 6.47
C TYR A 238 -19.70 4.96 6.41
N GLU A 239 -20.99 5.29 6.36
CA GLU A 239 -22.09 4.33 6.33
C GLU A 239 -21.99 3.36 5.15
N ALA A 240 -21.55 3.85 3.96
CA ALA A 240 -21.34 3.02 2.79
C ALA A 240 -20.33 1.91 3.07
N ILE A 241 -19.19 2.24 3.65
CA ILE A 241 -18.13 1.31 3.98
C ILE A 241 -18.63 0.27 5.00
N GLN A 242 -19.36 0.70 6.04
CA GLN A 242 -19.88 -0.20 7.07
C GLN A 242 -20.88 -1.21 6.48
N LYS A 243 -21.75 -0.76 5.57
CA LYS A 243 -22.68 -1.66 4.88
C LYS A 243 -21.96 -2.66 3.98
N LEU A 244 -20.94 -2.21 3.23
CA LEU A 244 -20.14 -3.09 2.39
C LEU A 244 -19.32 -4.10 3.20
N LYS A 245 -18.79 -3.70 4.36
CA LYS A 245 -18.00 -4.55 5.25
C LYS A 245 -18.75 -5.79 5.74
N ASN A 246 -20.05 -5.65 5.99
CA ASN A 246 -20.90 -6.75 6.46
C ASN A 246 -21.16 -7.83 5.39
N HIS A 247 -20.75 -7.58 4.16
CA HIS A 247 -20.95 -8.47 3.02
C HIS A 247 -19.61 -8.78 2.32
N ALA A 248 -18.59 -8.98 3.13
CA ALA A 248 -17.24 -9.26 2.68
C ALA A 248 -17.19 -10.36 1.62
N ASP A 249 -16.40 -10.12 0.58
CA ASP A 249 -16.04 -11.07 -0.45
C ASP A 249 -17.12 -11.42 -1.50
N SER A 250 -18.09 -10.55 -1.74
CA SER A 250 -18.97 -10.75 -2.89
C SER A 250 -18.31 -10.18 -4.17
N ARG A 251 -18.05 -11.04 -5.14
CA ARG A 251 -17.67 -10.63 -6.50
C ARG A 251 -18.82 -9.94 -7.26
N HIS A 252 -19.92 -9.66 -6.58
CA HIS A 252 -21.12 -9.08 -7.12
C HIS A 252 -21.40 -7.74 -6.47
N MET A 253 -21.87 -6.81 -7.28
CA MET A 253 -22.33 -5.51 -6.82
C MET A 253 -23.55 -5.66 -5.91
N MET A 254 -23.54 -4.90 -4.83
CA MET A 254 -24.64 -4.90 -3.84
C MET A 254 -25.39 -3.59 -3.88
N GLY A 255 -26.71 -3.67 -3.79
CA GLY A 255 -27.55 -2.50 -3.54
C GLY A 255 -27.45 -2.06 -2.09
N LEU A 256 -27.14 -0.77 -1.85
CA LEU A 256 -27.19 -0.13 -0.55
C LEU A 256 -28.00 1.16 -0.61
N THR A 257 -28.62 1.53 0.50
CA THR A 257 -29.32 2.81 0.65
C THR A 257 -28.63 3.63 1.72
N ILE A 258 -28.19 4.84 1.37
CA ILE A 258 -27.48 5.76 2.27
C ILE A 258 -28.24 7.09 2.23
N ASN A 259 -28.75 7.56 3.38
CA ASN A 259 -29.54 8.79 3.44
C ASN A 259 -30.70 8.86 2.43
N GLY A 260 -31.37 7.73 2.16
CA GLY A 260 -32.47 7.64 1.21
C GLY A 260 -32.07 7.55 -0.26
N VAL A 261 -30.79 7.66 -0.60
CA VAL A 261 -30.25 7.49 -1.95
C VAL A 261 -29.78 6.05 -2.13
N ARG A 262 -30.14 5.44 -3.26
CA ARG A 262 -29.68 4.10 -3.61
C ARG A 262 -28.30 4.16 -4.24
N TYR A 263 -27.45 3.21 -3.87
CA TYR A 263 -26.12 2.99 -4.43
C TYR A 263 -25.93 1.53 -4.76
N HIS A 264 -25.03 1.26 -5.68
CA HIS A 264 -24.45 -0.05 -5.94
C HIS A 264 -22.99 -0.02 -5.51
N GLY A 265 -22.54 -1.01 -4.78
CA GLY A 265 -21.18 -1.04 -4.27
C GLY A 265 -20.62 -2.44 -4.17
N VAL A 266 -19.31 -2.52 -4.03
CA VAL A 266 -18.54 -3.76 -3.88
C VAL A 266 -17.40 -3.53 -2.89
N MET A 267 -17.02 -4.59 -2.18
CA MET A 267 -15.82 -4.64 -1.37
C MET A 267 -14.97 -5.83 -1.81
N LEU A 268 -13.68 -5.58 -2.04
CA LEU A 268 -12.68 -6.63 -2.27
C LEU A 268 -11.57 -6.52 -1.22
N LYS A 269 -11.03 -7.69 -0.83
CA LYS A 269 -9.84 -7.77 0.01
C LYS A 269 -8.64 -8.19 -0.82
N GLN A 270 -7.49 -7.52 -0.61
CA GLN A 270 -6.21 -7.89 -1.20
C GLN A 270 -5.10 -7.72 -0.17
N SER A 271 -4.54 -8.84 0.31
CA SER A 271 -3.59 -8.84 1.44
C SER A 271 -4.17 -8.08 2.64
N ASP A 272 -3.53 -7.04 3.10
CA ASP A 272 -3.99 -6.21 4.22
C ASP A 272 -4.87 -5.04 3.79
N HIS A 273 -5.01 -4.82 2.48
CA HIS A 273 -5.83 -3.75 1.94
C HIS A 273 -7.28 -4.16 1.69
N TYR A 274 -8.19 -3.26 2.03
CA TYR A 274 -9.62 -3.35 1.72
C TYR A 274 -9.98 -2.29 0.68
N ILE A 275 -10.54 -2.74 -0.45
CA ILE A 275 -10.93 -1.86 -1.55
C ILE A 275 -12.46 -1.78 -1.56
N TYR A 276 -12.98 -0.58 -1.38
CA TYR A 276 -14.41 -0.29 -1.44
C TYR A 276 -14.69 0.59 -2.65
N ALA A 277 -15.76 0.28 -3.34
CA ALA A 277 -16.25 1.18 -4.38
C ALA A 277 -17.77 1.20 -4.40
N TYR A 278 -18.35 2.37 -4.66
CA TYR A 278 -19.79 2.54 -4.77
C TYR A 278 -20.15 3.70 -5.70
N VAL A 279 -21.26 3.53 -6.40
CA VAL A 279 -21.81 4.51 -7.34
C VAL A 279 -23.31 4.69 -7.06
N PRO A 280 -23.88 5.91 -7.16
CA PRO A 280 -25.30 6.10 -7.00
C PRO A 280 -26.08 5.38 -8.10
N ASP A 281 -27.22 4.81 -7.71
CA ASP A 281 -28.22 4.29 -8.63
C ASP A 281 -28.90 5.51 -9.27
N SER A 282 -28.60 5.79 -10.53
CA SER A 282 -29.07 6.98 -11.26
C SER A 282 -30.50 6.82 -11.74
#